data_138a6e75428ca77751278ec85f2d7f23
#
_entry.id   138a6e75428ca77751278ec85f2d7f23
#
_cell.length_a   1.000
_cell.length_b   1.000
_cell.length_c   1.000
_cell.angle_alpha   90.00
_cell.angle_beta   90.00
_cell.angle_gamma   90.00
#
_symmetry.space_group_name_H-M   'P 1'
#
loop_
_entity.id
_entity.type
_entity.pdbx_description
1 polymer ?
#
loop_
_entity_poly.entity_id
_entity_poly.type
_entity_poly.pdbx_seq_one_letter_code
_entity_poly.pdbx_strand_id
1 'polypeptide(L)'
;DAKKQDGKGWRLTFDHDDTWSMKYNIIWDKLLGLNLFDASVYEEEVEVYLSKMNPYGVPLDSRDTYTKGDWVMWTATMADDDEFPLFIKPMWDFMNETTDRIPLTDFYYTDKPVHKQFRCRSVVGGFFMKMLDERLND
;
A
#
# COMPACT_ATOMS: atom_id res chain seq x y z
N ASP A 1 -8.05 17.99 -10.76
CA ASP A 1 -6.88 18.80 -10.35
C ASP A 1 -5.84 18.00 -9.53
N ALA A 2 -6.19 16.82 -9.01
CA ALA A 2 -5.26 15.94 -8.29
C ALA A 2 -4.37 15.10 -9.22
N LYS A 3 -4.80 14.86 -10.46
CA LYS A 3 -4.04 14.05 -11.43
C LYS A 3 -2.77 14.79 -11.85
N LYS A 4 -1.67 14.05 -12.03
CA LYS A 4 -0.40 14.60 -12.49
C LYS A 4 -0.48 15.10 -13.92
N GLN A 5 0.37 16.06 -14.29
CA GLN A 5 0.39 16.63 -15.64
C GLN A 5 0.82 15.61 -16.70
N ASP A 6 1.66 14.63 -16.35
CA ASP A 6 2.03 13.51 -17.23
C ASP A 6 0.94 12.44 -17.40
N GLY A 7 -0.18 12.60 -16.69
CA GLY A 7 -1.31 11.68 -16.69
C GLY A 7 -1.11 10.40 -15.89
N LYS A 8 0.02 10.23 -15.20
CA LYS A 8 0.37 9.00 -14.45
C LYS A 8 0.18 9.18 -12.96
N GLY A 9 -0.95 8.69 -12.45
CA GLY A 9 -1.27 8.72 -11.03
C GLY A 9 -1.66 10.10 -10.49
N TRP A 10 -1.88 10.17 -9.17
CA TRP A 10 -2.36 11.36 -8.48
C TRP A 10 -1.36 11.88 -7.47
N ARG A 11 -1.33 13.22 -7.32
CA ARG A 11 -0.44 13.93 -6.41
C ARG A 11 -0.78 13.68 -4.94
N LEU A 12 0.20 13.83 -4.07
CA LEU A 12 -0.01 13.98 -2.64
C LEU A 12 -0.55 15.37 -2.30
N THR A 13 -0.01 16.41 -2.95
CA THR A 13 -0.44 17.81 -2.79
C THR A 13 -0.74 18.41 -4.16
N PHE A 14 -1.78 19.24 -4.23
CA PHE A 14 -2.31 19.75 -5.51
C PHE A 14 -1.35 20.65 -6.28
N ASP A 15 -0.44 21.32 -5.57
CA ASP A 15 0.52 22.30 -6.08
C ASP A 15 1.90 21.73 -6.41
N HIS A 16 2.15 20.44 -6.10
CA HIS A 16 3.43 19.77 -6.35
C HIS A 16 3.26 18.51 -7.20
N ASP A 17 3.60 18.62 -8.48
CA ASP A 17 3.40 17.55 -9.47
C ASP A 17 4.33 16.33 -9.28
N ASP A 18 5.47 16.54 -8.63
CA ASP A 18 6.46 15.51 -8.31
C ASP A 18 6.10 14.64 -7.08
N THR A 19 5.00 14.97 -6.39
CA THR A 19 4.54 14.22 -5.21
C THR A 19 3.62 13.07 -5.57
N TRP A 20 3.58 12.05 -4.71
CA TRP A 20 2.66 10.92 -4.79
C TRP A 20 2.37 10.37 -3.40
N SER A 21 1.27 9.65 -3.24
CA SER A 21 0.93 8.93 -2.01
C SER A 21 0.15 7.66 -2.33
N MET A 22 0.31 6.66 -1.47
CA MET A 22 -0.51 5.45 -1.50
C MET A 22 -1.95 5.79 -1.08
N LYS A 23 -2.92 5.51 -1.97
CA LYS A 23 -4.34 5.83 -1.77
C LYS A 23 -5.11 4.61 -1.24
N TYR A 24 -4.58 4.04 -0.18
CA TYR A 24 -5.09 2.82 0.44
C TYR A 24 -6.59 2.86 0.76
N ASN A 25 -7.15 4.02 1.03
CA ASN A 25 -8.57 4.17 1.38
C ASN A 25 -9.54 3.87 0.22
N ILE A 26 -9.11 3.95 -1.04
CA ILE A 26 -10.01 3.69 -2.18
C ILE A 26 -10.39 2.21 -2.29
N ILE A 27 -9.71 1.30 -1.59
CA ILE A 27 -10.11 -0.11 -1.52
C ILE A 27 -11.55 -0.28 -1.03
N TRP A 28 -12.04 0.61 -0.16
CA TRP A 28 -13.41 0.53 0.34
C TRP A 28 -14.47 0.79 -0.72
N ASP A 29 -14.15 1.57 -1.75
CA ASP A 29 -14.99 1.72 -2.92
C ASP A 29 -15.16 0.39 -3.66
N LYS A 30 -14.04 -0.31 -3.91
CA LYS A 30 -14.02 -1.63 -4.54
C LYS A 30 -14.77 -2.67 -3.70
N LEU A 31 -14.41 -2.81 -2.44
CA LEU A 31 -14.99 -3.79 -1.50
C LEU A 31 -16.51 -3.65 -1.31
N LEU A 32 -16.99 -2.43 -1.25
CA LEU A 32 -18.41 -2.13 -1.00
C LEU A 32 -19.21 -1.89 -2.29
N GLY A 33 -18.58 -2.00 -3.46
CA GLY A 33 -19.23 -1.82 -4.76
C GLY A 33 -19.85 -0.43 -4.94
N LEU A 34 -19.21 0.63 -4.39
CA LEU A 34 -19.78 1.98 -4.40
C LEU A 34 -19.68 2.64 -5.77
N ASN A 35 -18.74 2.22 -6.61
CA ASN A 35 -18.50 2.72 -7.98
C ASN A 35 -18.26 4.23 -8.04
N LEU A 36 -17.47 4.76 -7.10
CA LEU A 36 -17.07 6.17 -7.05
C LEU A 36 -15.87 6.46 -7.97
N PHE A 37 -15.04 5.45 -8.23
CA PHE A 37 -13.85 5.53 -9.07
C PHE A 37 -13.94 4.54 -10.24
N ASP A 38 -13.47 4.96 -11.41
CA ASP A 38 -13.30 4.07 -12.54
C ASP A 38 -12.23 3.00 -12.28
N ALA A 39 -12.36 1.82 -12.87
CA ALA A 39 -11.40 0.71 -12.72
C ALA A 39 -9.96 1.14 -13.06
N SER A 40 -9.79 1.98 -14.10
CA SER A 40 -8.50 2.52 -14.48
C SER A 40 -7.76 3.29 -13.39
N VAL A 41 -8.48 3.82 -12.39
CA VAL A 41 -7.86 4.51 -11.24
C VAL A 41 -7.04 3.54 -10.38
N TYR A 42 -7.58 2.34 -10.14
CA TYR A 42 -6.90 1.31 -9.38
C TYR A 42 -5.68 0.80 -10.13
N GLU A 43 -5.83 0.50 -11.43
CA GLU A 43 -4.76 0.02 -12.30
C GLU A 43 -3.60 1.03 -12.38
N GLU A 44 -3.90 2.30 -12.69
CA GLU A 44 -2.88 3.36 -12.76
C GLU A 44 -2.14 3.57 -11.44
N GLU A 45 -2.84 3.52 -10.30
CA GLU A 45 -2.21 3.71 -8.99
C GLU A 45 -1.36 2.50 -8.59
N VAL A 46 -1.81 1.27 -8.87
CA VAL A 46 -1.02 0.05 -8.63
C VAL A 46 0.28 0.08 -9.43
N GLU A 47 0.23 0.44 -10.73
CA GLU A 47 1.43 0.60 -11.58
C GLU A 47 2.40 1.62 -10.98
N VAL A 48 1.90 2.78 -10.52
CA VAL A 48 2.72 3.79 -9.85
C VAL A 48 3.39 3.22 -8.61
N TYR A 49 2.66 2.49 -7.75
CA TYR A 49 3.21 1.94 -6.51
C TYR A 49 4.28 0.87 -6.78
N LEU A 50 4.06 -0.01 -7.74
CA LEU A 50 5.05 -1.00 -8.16
C LEU A 50 6.34 -0.34 -8.65
N SER A 51 6.24 0.80 -9.35
CA SER A 51 7.40 1.59 -9.79
C SER A 51 8.19 2.24 -8.64
N LYS A 52 7.59 2.34 -7.44
CA LYS A 52 8.18 2.93 -6.22
C LYS A 52 8.62 1.89 -5.19
N MET A 53 8.56 0.61 -5.54
CA MET A 53 8.87 -0.49 -4.64
C MET A 53 10.33 -0.46 -4.19
N ASN A 54 10.54 -0.53 -2.89
CA ASN A 54 11.81 -0.72 -2.22
C ASN A 54 11.97 -2.19 -1.79
N PRO A 55 13.14 -2.64 -1.28
CA PRO A 55 13.37 -4.04 -0.89
C PRO A 55 12.33 -4.62 0.08
N TYR A 56 11.75 -3.80 0.96
CA TYR A 56 10.78 -4.23 1.97
C TYR A 56 9.37 -3.66 1.78
N GLY A 57 9.07 -3.12 0.62
CA GLY A 57 7.73 -2.65 0.27
C GLY A 57 7.68 -1.28 -0.38
N VAL A 58 6.48 -0.81 -0.63
CA VAL A 58 6.24 0.52 -1.17
C VAL A 58 6.16 1.54 -0.04
N PRO A 59 6.85 2.68 -0.12
CA PRO A 59 6.70 3.77 0.84
C PRO A 59 5.25 4.29 0.90
N LEU A 60 4.89 4.92 1.99
CA LEU A 60 3.56 5.50 2.17
C LEU A 60 3.29 6.64 1.17
N ASP A 61 4.31 7.43 0.91
CA ASP A 61 4.28 8.57 0.00
C ASP A 61 5.70 9.07 -0.32
N SER A 62 5.78 10.15 -1.11
CA SER A 62 7.05 10.74 -1.58
C SER A 62 7.88 11.45 -0.51
N ARG A 63 7.45 11.53 0.74
CA ARG A 63 8.13 12.31 1.79
C ARG A 63 9.21 11.53 2.54
N ASP A 64 9.09 10.18 2.63
CA ASP A 64 10.03 9.34 3.38
C ASP A 64 9.93 7.88 2.90
N THR A 65 10.83 7.02 3.34
CA THR A 65 10.88 5.60 2.96
C THR A 65 10.04 4.68 3.86
N TYR A 66 9.37 5.18 4.88
CA TYR A 66 8.53 4.36 5.74
C TYR A 66 7.17 4.02 5.12
N THR A 67 6.60 2.93 5.61
CA THR A 67 5.25 2.47 5.22
C THR A 67 4.47 1.94 6.41
N LYS A 68 3.20 1.61 6.17
CA LYS A 68 2.33 0.89 7.10
C LYS A 68 1.84 -0.40 6.45
N GLY A 69 2.14 -1.52 7.07
CA GLY A 69 1.86 -2.84 6.52
C GLY A 69 0.37 -3.12 6.28
N ASP A 70 -0.51 -2.64 7.16
CA ASP A 70 -1.96 -2.70 6.96
C ASP A 70 -2.39 -1.96 5.70
N TRP A 71 -1.89 -0.75 5.45
CA TRP A 71 -2.22 0.03 4.27
C TRP A 71 -1.57 -0.52 2.99
N VAL A 72 -0.38 -1.12 3.09
CA VAL A 72 0.21 -1.87 1.97
C VAL A 72 -0.68 -3.04 1.58
N MET A 73 -1.20 -3.79 2.55
CA MET A 73 -2.12 -4.90 2.26
C MET A 73 -3.44 -4.41 1.64
N TRP A 74 -3.99 -3.30 2.12
CA TRP A 74 -5.17 -2.68 1.51
C TRP A 74 -4.92 -2.30 0.05
N THR A 75 -3.78 -1.72 -0.22
CA THR A 75 -3.35 -1.35 -1.58
C THR A 75 -3.12 -2.58 -2.44
N ALA A 76 -2.44 -3.60 -1.92
CA ALA A 76 -2.24 -4.88 -2.62
C ALA A 76 -3.55 -5.55 -3.02
N THR A 77 -4.60 -5.41 -2.21
CA THR A 77 -5.93 -5.97 -2.51
C THR A 77 -6.61 -5.30 -3.70
N MET A 78 -6.15 -4.11 -4.13
CA MET A 78 -6.62 -3.46 -5.36
C MET A 78 -5.97 -4.04 -6.62
N ALA A 79 -4.79 -4.62 -6.49
CA ALA A 79 -4.01 -5.22 -7.57
C ALA A 79 -4.66 -6.50 -8.11
N ASP A 80 -4.24 -6.93 -9.29
CA ASP A 80 -4.64 -8.21 -9.83
C ASP A 80 -3.86 -9.38 -9.18
N ASP A 81 -4.20 -10.61 -9.56
CA ASP A 81 -3.62 -11.82 -8.97
C ASP A 81 -2.13 -11.99 -9.28
N ASP A 82 -1.63 -11.45 -10.40
CA ASP A 82 -0.22 -11.48 -10.77
C ASP A 82 0.59 -10.39 -10.03
N GLU A 83 -0.02 -9.26 -9.75
CA GLU A 83 0.60 -8.11 -9.08
C GLU A 83 0.56 -8.22 -7.55
N PHE A 84 -0.49 -8.80 -6.98
CA PHE A 84 -0.65 -8.96 -5.52
C PHE A 84 0.60 -9.52 -4.84
N PRO A 85 1.22 -10.62 -5.33
CA PRO A 85 2.44 -11.17 -4.73
C PRO A 85 3.62 -10.21 -4.70
N LEU A 86 3.68 -9.23 -5.62
CA LEU A 86 4.75 -8.24 -5.69
C LEU A 86 4.74 -7.29 -4.49
N PHE A 87 3.56 -7.04 -3.88
CA PHE A 87 3.44 -6.30 -2.63
C PHE A 87 3.73 -7.17 -1.41
N ILE A 88 3.32 -8.45 -1.45
CA ILE A 88 3.41 -9.35 -0.29
C ILE A 88 4.84 -9.82 -0.05
N LYS A 89 5.57 -10.13 -1.11
CA LYS A 89 6.96 -10.63 -1.00
C LYS A 89 7.87 -9.68 -0.20
N PRO A 90 7.92 -8.36 -0.48
CA PRO A 90 8.72 -7.42 0.31
C PRO A 90 8.29 -7.34 1.79
N MET A 91 6.99 -7.39 2.07
CA MET A 91 6.49 -7.42 3.45
C MET A 91 6.93 -8.69 4.18
N TRP A 92 6.88 -9.84 3.50
CA TRP A 92 7.39 -11.12 4.01
C TRP A 92 8.88 -11.06 4.30
N ASP A 93 9.67 -10.47 3.39
CA ASP A 93 11.11 -10.31 3.57
C ASP A 93 11.40 -9.43 4.80
N PHE A 94 10.69 -8.31 4.96
CA PHE A 94 10.79 -7.49 6.17
C PHE A 94 10.53 -8.33 7.44
N MET A 95 9.46 -9.09 7.49
CA MET A 95 9.08 -9.89 8.67
C MET A 95 10.12 -10.98 9.01
N ASN A 96 10.85 -11.48 8.01
CA ASN A 96 11.88 -12.50 8.23
C ASN A 96 13.25 -11.91 8.57
N GLU A 97 13.60 -10.77 8.01
CA GLU A 97 14.93 -10.18 8.16
C GLU A 97 15.03 -9.21 9.34
N THR A 98 13.91 -8.58 9.74
CA THR A 98 13.92 -7.65 10.86
C THR A 98 14.20 -8.34 12.20
N THR A 99 14.98 -7.68 13.06
CA THR A 99 15.14 -8.05 14.47
C THR A 99 13.99 -7.54 15.34
N ASP A 100 13.12 -6.69 14.78
CA ASP A 100 12.06 -5.94 15.47
C ASP A 100 10.67 -6.58 15.35
N ARG A 101 10.58 -7.87 15.02
CA ARG A 101 9.30 -8.54 14.73
C ARG A 101 8.49 -8.98 15.96
N ILE A 102 9.05 -8.88 17.14
CA ILE A 102 8.35 -9.28 18.38
C ILE A 102 8.38 -8.11 19.38
N PRO A 103 7.24 -7.51 19.67
CA PRO A 103 5.94 -7.68 19.00
C PRO A 103 5.92 -7.08 17.59
N LEU A 104 5.06 -7.62 16.74
CA LEU A 104 4.94 -7.20 15.33
C LEU A 104 4.64 -5.71 15.21
N THR A 105 5.35 -5.03 14.31
CA THR A 105 5.09 -3.66 13.91
C THR A 105 4.24 -3.61 12.64
N ASP A 106 3.39 -2.62 12.52
CA ASP A 106 2.75 -2.20 11.27
C ASP A 106 3.51 -1.06 10.59
N PHE A 107 4.45 -0.40 11.29
CA PHE A 107 5.09 0.83 10.85
C PHE A 107 6.60 0.67 10.78
N TYR A 108 7.14 0.59 9.54
CA TYR A 108 8.53 0.26 9.29
C TYR A 108 9.10 0.96 8.05
N TYR A 109 10.43 0.92 7.89
CA TYR A 109 11.12 1.44 6.73
C TYR A 109 11.15 0.41 5.60
N THR A 110 10.92 0.86 4.36
CA THR A 110 10.90 0.00 3.17
C THR A 110 12.29 -0.22 2.56
N ASP A 111 13.26 0.62 2.90
CA ASP A 111 14.65 0.54 2.44
C ASP A 111 15.58 -0.27 3.37
N LYS A 112 15.13 -0.58 4.58
CA LYS A 112 15.87 -1.35 5.58
C LYS A 112 14.93 -2.09 6.53
N PRO A 113 15.34 -3.26 7.11
CA PRO A 113 14.46 -4.09 7.93
C PRO A 113 14.36 -3.59 9.38
N VAL A 114 13.94 -2.33 9.57
CA VAL A 114 13.85 -1.67 10.89
C VAL A 114 12.46 -1.05 11.06
N HIS A 115 11.84 -1.28 12.22
CA HIS A 115 10.57 -0.60 12.56
C HIS A 115 10.82 0.92 12.77
N LYS A 116 9.74 1.72 12.56
CA LYS A 116 9.86 3.18 12.78
C LYS A 116 9.51 3.58 14.22
N GLN A 117 8.32 3.29 14.69
CA GLN A 117 7.84 3.76 16.00
C GLN A 117 6.91 2.77 16.68
N PHE A 118 5.80 2.42 16.04
CA PHE A 118 4.71 1.71 16.67
C PHE A 118 4.90 0.20 16.59
N ARG A 119 4.48 -0.49 17.64
CA ARG A 119 4.40 -1.95 17.71
C ARG A 119 3.12 -2.38 18.38
N CYS A 120 2.72 -3.63 18.17
CA CYS A 120 1.60 -4.26 18.88
C CYS A 120 0.29 -3.47 18.79
N ARG A 121 -0.03 -2.93 17.61
CA ARG A 121 -1.29 -2.22 17.38
C ARG A 121 -2.30 -3.14 16.68
N SER A 122 -3.59 -2.98 17.01
CA SER A 122 -4.69 -3.77 16.41
C SER A 122 -4.85 -3.55 14.90
N VAL A 123 -4.26 -2.49 14.34
CA VAL A 123 -4.28 -2.18 12.90
C VAL A 123 -3.68 -3.28 12.03
N VAL A 124 -2.85 -4.19 12.61
CA VAL A 124 -2.36 -5.39 11.91
C VAL A 124 -3.49 -6.31 11.44
N GLY A 125 -4.71 -6.15 11.95
CA GLY A 125 -5.91 -6.78 11.40
C GLY A 125 -6.14 -6.44 9.93
N GLY A 126 -5.63 -5.30 9.45
CA GLY A 126 -5.65 -4.91 8.04
C GLY A 126 -4.87 -5.85 7.09
N PHE A 127 -3.99 -6.70 7.62
CA PHE A 127 -3.32 -7.75 6.84
C PHE A 127 -4.28 -8.81 6.28
N PHE A 128 -5.49 -8.89 6.80
CA PHE A 128 -6.52 -9.81 6.32
C PHE A 128 -7.44 -9.20 5.25
N MET A 129 -7.10 -8.05 4.68
CA MET A 129 -7.96 -7.32 3.73
C MET A 129 -8.29 -8.15 2.48
N LYS A 130 -7.32 -8.87 1.89
CA LYS A 130 -7.55 -9.74 0.73
C LYS A 130 -8.55 -10.86 1.06
N MET A 131 -8.45 -11.45 2.24
CA MET A 131 -9.40 -12.48 2.70
C MET A 131 -10.81 -11.90 2.91
N LEU A 132 -10.91 -10.65 3.35
CA LEU A 132 -12.20 -9.96 3.47
C LEU A 132 -12.81 -9.70 2.08
N ASP A 133 -12.00 -9.25 1.12
CA ASP A 133 -12.41 -9.02 -0.26
C ASP A 133 -12.99 -10.30 -0.88
N GLU A 134 -12.26 -11.40 -0.80
CA GLU A 134 -12.72 -12.72 -1.29
C GLU A 134 -14.03 -13.14 -0.62
N ARG A 135 -14.16 -12.92 0.69
CA ARG A 135 -15.35 -13.30 1.44
C ARG A 135 -16.61 -12.48 1.10
N LEU A 136 -16.44 -11.23 0.69
CA LEU A 136 -17.54 -10.34 0.34
C LEU A 136 -17.97 -10.47 -1.12
N ASN A 137 -17.06 -10.88 -1.99
CA ASN A 137 -17.27 -10.89 -3.45
C ASN A 137 -17.35 -12.31 -4.05
N ASP A 138 -17.29 -13.36 -3.22
CA ASP A 138 -17.67 -14.75 -3.54
C ASP A 138 -19.19 -14.98 -3.31
#